data_a27f972fdded84330cde7a53fde1ffdb
#
_entry.id   a27f972fdded84330cde7a53fde1ffdb
#
_cell.length_a   1.000
_cell.length_b   1.000
_cell.length_c   1.000
_cell.angle_alpha   90.00
_cell.angle_beta   90.00
_cell.angle_gamma   90.00
#
_symmetry.space_group_name_H-M   'P 1'
#
loop_
_entity.id
_entity.type
_entity.pdbx_description
1 polymer ?
#
loop_
_entity_poly.entity_id
_entity_poly.type
_entity_poly.pdbx_seq_one_letter_code
_entity_poly.pdbx_strand_id
1 'polypeptide(L)'
;MNKVLLVLFIISTSQAVINVTVPISTLFLRNQPFLNLQTGQSLALLSTFELSALIVGSLVSGYLKHTISIKTALYASLVIQLLLLVGFATVRFDWILIFSTLDAFFAGVLSPRLQELVFKQIPEESMGAVQSSIGAITVVLPSLFTIALVTIATSFGTLAVSFVLLLFLLVAFVMLLNIRESI
;
A
#
# COMPACT_ATOMS: atom_id res chain seq x y z
N MET A 1 -15.14 -9.45 15.37
CA MET A 1 -14.58 -9.46 13.98
C MET A 1 -13.28 -10.25 14.01
N ASN A 2 -13.09 -11.19 13.11
CA ASN A 2 -11.92 -12.07 13.11
C ASN A 2 -10.65 -11.24 12.85
N LYS A 3 -9.63 -11.33 13.73
CA LYS A 3 -8.38 -10.53 13.61
C LYS A 3 -7.73 -10.66 12.24
N VAL A 4 -7.82 -11.84 11.62
CA VAL A 4 -7.31 -12.12 10.28
C VAL A 4 -8.01 -11.26 9.21
N LEU A 5 -9.35 -11.19 9.24
CA LEU A 5 -10.11 -10.37 8.29
C LEU A 5 -9.75 -8.89 8.40
N LEU A 6 -9.52 -8.41 9.60
CA LEU A 6 -9.15 -7.02 9.85
C LEU A 6 -7.76 -6.71 9.30
N VAL A 7 -6.79 -7.60 9.56
CA VAL A 7 -5.42 -7.47 8.99
C VAL A 7 -5.47 -7.54 7.47
N LEU A 8 -6.22 -8.46 6.89
CA LEU A 8 -6.41 -8.58 5.43
C LEU A 8 -7.03 -7.30 4.84
N PHE A 9 -8.01 -6.69 5.52
CA PHE A 9 -8.61 -5.44 5.07
C PHE A 9 -7.57 -4.30 5.03
N ILE A 10 -6.76 -4.15 6.10
CA ILE A 10 -5.71 -3.13 6.15
C ILE A 10 -4.68 -3.36 5.03
N ILE A 11 -4.25 -4.61 4.82
CA ILE A 11 -3.32 -4.96 3.73
C ILE A 11 -3.93 -4.62 2.37
N SER A 12 -5.19 -5.01 2.12
CA SER A 12 -5.86 -4.73 0.85
C SER A 12 -6.00 -3.24 0.59
N THR A 13 -6.27 -2.44 1.63
CA THR A 13 -6.32 -0.98 1.53
C THR A 13 -4.94 -0.41 1.17
N SER A 14 -3.89 -0.86 1.86
CA SER A 14 -2.52 -0.45 1.56
C SER A 14 -2.09 -0.82 0.14
N GLN A 15 -2.41 -2.03 -0.32
CA GLN A 15 -2.14 -2.44 -1.69
C GLN A 15 -2.90 -1.62 -2.73
N ALA A 16 -4.13 -1.21 -2.43
CA ALA A 16 -4.90 -0.34 -3.31
C ALA A 16 -4.24 1.03 -3.47
N VAL A 17 -3.69 1.62 -2.40
CA VAL A 17 -2.95 2.89 -2.45
C VAL A 17 -1.70 2.75 -3.33
N ILE A 18 -0.91 1.69 -3.13
CA ILE A 18 0.31 1.43 -3.93
C ILE A 18 -0.06 1.25 -5.41
N ASN A 19 -1.05 0.42 -5.72
CA ASN A 19 -1.42 0.11 -7.09
C ASN A 19 -1.99 1.31 -7.86
N VAL A 20 -2.59 2.28 -7.18
CA VAL A 20 -3.14 3.49 -7.81
C VAL A 20 -2.09 4.58 -8.03
N THR A 21 -0.92 4.47 -7.39
CA THR A 21 0.14 5.50 -7.45
C THR A 21 0.64 5.71 -8.87
N VAL A 22 0.98 4.66 -9.60
CA VAL A 22 1.47 4.76 -11.00
C VAL A 22 0.40 5.32 -11.94
N PRO A 23 -0.83 4.79 -11.99
CA PRO A 23 -1.90 5.34 -12.83
C PRO A 23 -2.19 6.82 -12.56
N ILE A 24 -2.30 7.21 -11.30
CA ILE A 24 -2.57 8.62 -10.96
C ILE A 24 -1.38 9.51 -11.34
N SER A 25 -0.15 9.08 -11.05
CA SER A 25 1.05 9.82 -11.44
C SER A 25 1.11 10.04 -12.96
N THR A 26 0.66 9.09 -13.76
CA THR A 26 0.60 9.21 -15.22
C THR A 26 -0.29 10.37 -15.66
N LEU A 27 -1.43 10.60 -14.97
CA LEU A 27 -2.38 11.63 -15.35
C LEU A 27 -1.81 13.06 -15.24
N PHE A 28 -0.98 13.33 -14.25
CA PHE A 28 -0.43 14.67 -14.08
C PHE A 28 0.99 14.83 -14.63
N LEU A 29 1.82 13.79 -14.69
CA LEU A 29 3.14 13.84 -15.31
C LEU A 29 3.07 14.17 -16.81
N ARG A 30 1.94 13.89 -17.46
CA ARG A 30 1.68 14.27 -18.84
C ARG A 30 1.69 15.80 -19.03
N ASN A 31 1.23 16.54 -18.03
CA ASN A 31 1.11 18.00 -18.09
C ASN A 31 2.24 18.72 -17.34
N GLN A 32 2.91 18.05 -16.43
CA GLN A 32 3.98 18.60 -15.60
C GLN A 32 5.15 17.61 -15.54
N PRO A 33 6.10 17.67 -16.51
CA PRO A 33 7.24 16.75 -16.54
C PRO A 33 8.12 16.95 -15.31
N PHE A 34 8.53 15.86 -14.69
CA PHE A 34 9.43 15.87 -13.54
C PHE A 34 10.88 15.90 -14.01
N LEU A 35 11.70 16.86 -13.55
CA LEU A 35 13.12 17.02 -13.90
C LEU A 35 13.38 17.02 -15.42
N ASN A 36 12.46 17.52 -16.23
CA ASN A 36 12.52 17.45 -17.71
C ASN A 36 12.55 16.01 -18.29
N LEU A 37 12.20 15.00 -17.47
CA LEU A 37 12.09 13.62 -17.92
C LEU A 37 10.76 13.40 -18.65
N GLN A 38 10.77 12.49 -19.60
CA GLN A 38 9.53 12.00 -20.21
C GLN A 38 8.70 11.25 -19.16
N THR A 39 7.38 11.24 -19.33
CA THR A 39 6.45 10.55 -18.42
C THR A 39 6.87 9.09 -18.15
N GLY A 40 7.25 8.36 -19.21
CA GLY A 40 7.71 6.96 -19.06
C GLY A 40 8.99 6.82 -18.22
N GLN A 41 9.93 7.76 -18.36
CA GLN A 41 11.17 7.77 -17.57
C GLN A 41 10.88 8.06 -16.08
N SER A 42 9.99 9.02 -15.81
CA SER A 42 9.59 9.34 -14.44
C SER A 42 8.88 8.17 -13.76
N LEU A 43 8.01 7.45 -14.49
CA LEU A 43 7.33 6.25 -13.99
C LEU A 43 8.28 5.07 -13.81
N ALA A 44 9.24 4.89 -14.71
CA ALA A 44 10.29 3.87 -14.55
C ALA A 44 11.14 4.13 -13.31
N LEU A 45 11.49 5.40 -13.07
CA LEU A 45 12.20 5.82 -11.85
C LEU A 45 11.38 5.50 -10.60
N LEU A 46 10.11 5.87 -10.57
CA LEU A 46 9.19 5.58 -9.46
C LEU A 46 9.15 4.06 -9.17
N SER A 47 8.86 3.24 -10.18
CA SER A 47 8.76 1.79 -10.04
C SER A 47 10.09 1.15 -9.61
N THR A 48 11.23 1.68 -10.08
CA THR A 48 12.55 1.19 -9.68
C THR A 48 12.81 1.44 -8.20
N PHE A 49 12.49 2.63 -7.71
CA PHE A 49 12.64 2.97 -6.29
C PHE A 49 11.69 2.15 -5.41
N GLU A 50 10.43 1.99 -5.80
CA GLU A 50 9.45 1.18 -5.08
C GLU A 50 9.89 -0.29 -4.99
N LEU A 51 10.28 -0.92 -6.11
CA LEU A 51 10.75 -2.31 -6.13
C LEU A 51 12.02 -2.50 -5.31
N SER A 52 12.98 -1.59 -5.43
CA SER A 52 14.22 -1.64 -4.65
C SER A 52 13.93 -1.52 -3.15
N ALA A 53 13.07 -0.62 -2.75
CA ALA A 53 12.66 -0.42 -1.36
C ALA A 53 11.91 -1.63 -0.80
N LEU A 54 11.02 -2.23 -1.58
CA LEU A 54 10.29 -3.45 -1.22
C LEU A 54 11.24 -4.62 -0.99
N ILE A 55 12.24 -4.82 -1.88
CA ILE A 55 13.25 -5.86 -1.74
C ILE A 55 14.08 -5.62 -0.46
N VAL A 56 14.59 -4.40 -0.25
CA VAL A 56 15.36 -4.06 0.96
C VAL A 56 14.52 -4.27 2.20
N GLY A 57 13.26 -3.84 2.21
CA GLY A 57 12.31 -4.04 3.31
C GLY A 57 12.13 -5.53 3.65
N SER A 58 11.97 -6.37 2.63
CA SER A 58 11.85 -7.83 2.81
C SER A 58 13.11 -8.45 3.41
N LEU A 59 14.29 -8.04 2.93
CA LEU A 59 15.58 -8.56 3.44
C LEU A 59 15.81 -8.18 4.91
N VAL A 60 15.47 -6.95 5.30
CA VAL A 60 15.67 -6.50 6.69
C VAL A 60 14.53 -6.90 7.63
N SER A 61 13.43 -7.45 7.11
CA SER A 61 12.24 -7.83 7.90
C SER A 61 12.59 -8.76 9.06
N GLY A 62 13.47 -9.72 8.85
CA GLY A 62 13.94 -10.67 9.88
C GLY A 62 14.65 -9.96 11.05
N TYR A 63 15.50 -9.00 10.75
CA TYR A 63 16.22 -8.22 11.78
C TYR A 63 15.26 -7.28 12.53
N LEU A 64 14.35 -6.62 11.83
CA LEU A 64 13.39 -5.69 12.41
C LEU A 64 12.29 -6.38 13.23
N LYS A 65 12.12 -7.70 13.10
CA LYS A 65 11.13 -8.47 13.86
C LYS A 65 11.31 -8.33 15.38
N HIS A 66 12.53 -8.19 15.85
CA HIS A 66 12.84 -8.05 17.27
C HIS A 66 12.72 -6.63 17.80
N THR A 67 12.74 -5.63 16.92
CA THR A 67 12.77 -4.21 17.31
C THR A 67 11.44 -3.50 17.06
N ILE A 68 10.74 -3.86 15.98
CA ILE A 68 9.52 -3.18 15.55
C ILE A 68 8.37 -4.20 15.55
N SER A 69 7.31 -3.91 16.30
CA SER A 69 6.09 -4.74 16.27
C SER A 69 5.37 -4.61 14.93
N ILE A 70 4.60 -5.62 14.54
CA ILE A 70 3.76 -5.58 13.33
C ILE A 70 2.79 -4.39 13.40
N LYS A 71 2.21 -4.14 14.57
CA LYS A 71 1.31 -3.02 14.80
C LYS A 71 1.99 -1.67 14.54
N THR A 72 3.21 -1.49 15.05
CA THR A 72 4.00 -0.26 14.83
C THR A 72 4.33 -0.07 13.33
N ALA A 73 4.71 -1.14 12.63
CA ALA A 73 4.99 -1.09 11.21
C ALA A 73 3.74 -0.76 10.37
N LEU A 74 2.56 -1.29 10.75
CA LEU A 74 1.28 -0.93 10.13
C LEU A 74 0.92 0.54 10.36
N TYR A 75 1.12 1.06 11.59
CA TYR A 75 0.91 2.49 11.85
C TYR A 75 1.84 3.36 11.02
N ALA A 76 3.12 3.00 10.93
CA ALA A 76 4.08 3.74 10.11
C ALA A 76 3.66 3.77 8.63
N SER A 77 3.26 2.62 8.07
CA SER A 77 2.76 2.54 6.69
C SER A 77 1.51 3.42 6.50
N LEU A 78 0.51 3.35 7.38
CA LEU A 78 -0.69 4.19 7.27
C LEU A 78 -0.38 5.70 7.34
N VAL A 79 0.55 6.11 8.22
CA VAL A 79 0.98 7.52 8.29
C VAL A 79 1.69 7.94 7.00
N ILE A 80 2.56 7.09 6.46
CA ILE A 80 3.26 7.36 5.19
C ILE A 80 2.25 7.48 4.05
N GLN A 81 1.24 6.61 3.99
CA GLN A 81 0.17 6.68 3.00
C GLN A 81 -0.66 7.97 3.12
N LEU A 82 -0.94 8.45 4.33
CA LEU A 82 -1.57 9.76 4.52
C LEU A 82 -0.71 10.89 3.96
N LEU A 83 0.62 10.84 4.16
CA LEU A 83 1.54 11.80 3.57
C LEU A 83 1.61 11.68 2.04
N LEU A 84 1.52 10.47 1.49
CA LEU A 84 1.43 10.23 0.06
C LEU A 84 0.19 10.89 -0.56
N LEU A 85 -0.96 10.88 0.15
CA LEU A 85 -2.17 11.57 -0.32
C LEU A 85 -1.97 13.08 -0.45
N VAL A 86 -1.14 13.69 0.39
CA VAL A 86 -0.77 15.11 0.23
C VAL A 86 -0.06 15.34 -1.10
N GLY A 87 0.80 14.41 -1.50
CA GLY A 87 1.46 14.43 -2.82
C GLY A 87 0.45 14.37 -3.97
N PHE A 88 -0.55 13.51 -3.90
CA PHE A 88 -1.63 13.45 -4.89
C PHE A 88 -2.48 14.71 -4.92
N ALA A 89 -2.85 15.25 -3.75
CA ALA A 89 -3.66 16.45 -3.63
C ALA A 89 -2.93 17.71 -4.15
N THR A 90 -1.62 17.79 -3.93
CA THR A 90 -0.78 18.92 -4.36
C THR A 90 -0.15 18.72 -5.73
N VAL A 91 -0.36 17.56 -6.37
CA VAL A 91 0.20 17.20 -7.69
C VAL A 91 1.74 17.30 -7.69
N ARG A 92 2.39 16.88 -6.60
CA ARG A 92 3.84 16.93 -6.43
C ARG A 92 4.47 15.55 -6.58
N PHE A 93 5.11 15.33 -7.72
CA PHE A 93 5.72 14.03 -8.02
C PHE A 93 6.94 13.70 -7.14
N ASP A 94 7.75 14.69 -6.76
CA ASP A 94 8.84 14.52 -5.80
C ASP A 94 8.35 13.98 -4.45
N TRP A 95 7.24 14.50 -3.96
CA TRP A 95 6.59 14.04 -2.75
C TRP A 95 6.06 12.61 -2.89
N ILE A 96 5.41 12.31 -4.00
CA ILE A 96 4.91 10.97 -4.30
C ILE A 96 6.06 9.97 -4.36
N LEU A 97 7.15 10.30 -5.07
CA LEU A 97 8.33 9.44 -5.19
C LEU A 97 8.91 9.06 -3.82
N ILE A 98 9.05 10.03 -2.91
CA ILE A 98 9.61 9.79 -1.58
C ILE A 98 8.67 8.90 -0.75
N PHE A 99 7.39 9.26 -0.65
CA PHE A 99 6.47 8.57 0.26
C PHE A 99 5.99 7.23 -0.28
N SER A 100 5.87 7.04 -1.60
CA SER A 100 5.59 5.72 -2.17
C SER A 100 6.78 4.76 -1.99
N THR A 101 8.01 5.25 -2.13
CA THR A 101 9.22 4.47 -1.85
C THR A 101 9.28 4.02 -0.39
N LEU A 102 8.98 4.93 0.56
CA LEU A 102 8.91 4.59 1.98
C LEU A 102 7.79 3.59 2.28
N ASP A 103 6.61 3.76 1.67
CA ASP A 103 5.50 2.83 1.84
C ASP A 103 5.84 1.43 1.30
N ALA A 104 6.48 1.35 0.12
CA ALA A 104 6.98 0.11 -0.45
C ALA A 104 8.00 -0.59 0.46
N PHE A 105 8.87 0.17 1.14
CA PHE A 105 9.79 -0.39 2.14
C PHE A 105 9.03 -1.05 3.29
N PHE A 106 8.05 -0.36 3.88
CA PHE A 106 7.23 -0.93 4.96
C PHE A 106 6.36 -2.09 4.50
N ALA A 107 5.84 -2.07 3.28
CA ALA A 107 5.16 -3.19 2.67
C ALA A 107 6.08 -4.42 2.56
N GLY A 108 7.34 -4.22 2.17
CA GLY A 108 8.38 -5.26 2.17
C GLY A 108 8.66 -5.82 3.56
N VAL A 109 8.76 -4.96 4.58
CA VAL A 109 8.96 -5.40 5.99
C VAL A 109 7.76 -6.19 6.51
N LEU A 110 6.55 -5.78 6.17
CA LEU A 110 5.31 -6.39 6.68
C LEU A 110 4.97 -7.71 5.98
N SER A 111 5.20 -7.83 4.68
CA SER A 111 4.75 -8.96 3.86
C SER A 111 5.16 -10.33 4.42
N PRO A 112 6.45 -10.63 4.72
CA PRO A 112 6.84 -11.92 5.26
C PRO A 112 6.23 -12.21 6.64
N ARG A 113 6.09 -11.17 7.48
CA ARG A 113 5.54 -11.31 8.84
C ARG A 113 4.05 -11.63 8.83
N LEU A 114 3.32 -11.00 7.91
CA LEU A 114 1.89 -11.23 7.76
C LEU A 114 1.63 -12.63 7.20
N GLN A 115 2.46 -13.09 6.25
CA GLN A 115 2.41 -14.46 5.78
C GLN A 115 2.69 -15.46 6.91
N GLU A 116 3.70 -15.22 7.75
CA GLU A 116 3.99 -16.07 8.93
C GLU A 116 2.79 -16.15 9.89
N LEU A 117 2.10 -15.01 10.14
CA LEU A 117 0.90 -15.00 10.98
C LEU A 117 -0.25 -15.82 10.37
N VAL A 118 -0.46 -15.68 9.08
CA VAL A 118 -1.50 -16.43 8.37
C VAL A 118 -1.20 -17.92 8.41
N PHE A 119 0.03 -18.35 8.12
CA PHE A 119 0.43 -19.75 8.14
C PHE A 119 0.30 -20.40 9.51
N LYS A 120 0.60 -19.66 10.60
CA LYS A 120 0.45 -20.20 11.98
C LYS A 120 -1.00 -20.43 12.40
N GLN A 121 -1.97 -19.82 11.73
CA GLN A 121 -3.39 -19.90 12.10
C GLN A 121 -4.20 -20.86 11.22
N ILE A 122 -3.62 -21.38 10.15
CA ILE A 122 -4.30 -22.23 9.18
C ILE A 122 -3.82 -23.68 9.36
N PRO A 123 -4.74 -24.66 9.51
CA PRO A 123 -4.40 -26.09 9.48
C PRO A 123 -3.73 -26.45 8.14
N GLU A 124 -2.72 -27.33 8.20
CA GLU A 124 -1.92 -27.73 7.01
C GLU A 124 -2.81 -28.26 5.87
N GLU A 125 -3.88 -28.98 6.21
CA GLU A 125 -4.81 -29.59 5.24
C GLU A 125 -5.56 -28.54 4.39
N SER A 126 -5.81 -27.34 4.94
CA SER A 126 -6.55 -26.27 4.26
C SER A 126 -5.64 -25.14 3.72
N MET A 127 -4.33 -25.24 3.96
CA MET A 127 -3.37 -24.16 3.64
C MET A 127 -3.41 -23.76 2.15
N GLY A 128 -3.43 -24.72 1.23
CA GLY A 128 -3.47 -24.43 -0.21
C GLY A 128 -4.74 -23.69 -0.64
N ALA A 129 -5.91 -24.10 -0.14
CA ALA A 129 -7.19 -23.47 -0.48
C ALA A 129 -7.29 -22.05 0.11
N VAL A 130 -6.82 -21.84 1.35
CA VAL A 130 -6.85 -20.54 1.99
C VAL A 130 -5.84 -19.61 1.33
N GLN A 131 -4.64 -20.06 1.01
CA GLN A 131 -3.62 -19.25 0.36
C GLN A 131 -4.04 -18.82 -1.06
N SER A 132 -4.67 -19.71 -1.84
CA SER A 132 -5.20 -19.34 -3.14
C SER A 132 -6.34 -18.32 -3.04
N SER A 133 -7.20 -18.45 -2.04
CA SER A 133 -8.28 -17.48 -1.77
C SER A 133 -7.75 -16.13 -1.34
N ILE A 134 -6.76 -16.09 -0.45
CA ILE A 134 -6.09 -14.83 -0.03
C ILE A 134 -5.39 -14.21 -1.25
N GLY A 135 -4.66 -15.00 -2.04
CA GLY A 135 -4.00 -14.54 -3.25
C GLY A 135 -5.00 -13.94 -4.25
N ALA A 136 -6.14 -14.59 -4.47
CA ALA A 136 -7.19 -14.06 -5.34
C ALA A 136 -7.76 -12.74 -4.81
N ILE A 137 -8.07 -12.65 -3.52
CA ILE A 137 -8.59 -11.43 -2.90
C ILE A 137 -7.57 -10.28 -2.97
N THR A 138 -6.30 -10.55 -2.69
CA THR A 138 -5.24 -9.53 -2.70
C THR A 138 -4.86 -9.06 -4.11
N VAL A 139 -5.25 -9.76 -5.16
CA VAL A 139 -5.06 -9.33 -6.55
C VAL A 139 -6.31 -8.70 -7.13
N VAL A 140 -7.46 -9.33 -6.98
CA VAL A 140 -8.72 -8.89 -7.61
C VAL A 140 -9.26 -7.61 -6.97
N LEU A 141 -9.31 -7.54 -5.64
CA LEU A 141 -9.83 -6.36 -4.94
C LEU A 141 -9.03 -5.09 -5.24
N PRO A 142 -7.69 -5.06 -5.10
CA PRO A 142 -6.92 -3.87 -5.45
C PRO A 142 -7.05 -3.48 -6.92
N SER A 143 -7.16 -4.45 -7.83
CA SER A 143 -7.35 -4.16 -9.27
C SER A 143 -8.69 -3.48 -9.55
N LEU A 144 -9.77 -3.97 -8.95
CA LEU A 144 -11.10 -3.32 -9.06
C LEU A 144 -11.09 -1.92 -8.43
N PHE A 145 -10.45 -1.77 -7.27
CA PHE A 145 -10.27 -0.48 -6.63
C PHE A 145 -9.48 0.49 -7.51
N THR A 146 -8.39 0.03 -8.14
CA THR A 146 -7.59 0.86 -9.05
C THR A 146 -8.42 1.35 -10.22
N ILE A 147 -9.22 0.49 -10.86
CA ILE A 147 -10.11 0.88 -11.95
C ILE A 147 -11.10 1.95 -11.48
N ALA A 148 -11.75 1.75 -10.35
CA ALA A 148 -12.69 2.72 -9.80
C ALA A 148 -12.02 4.07 -9.48
N LEU A 149 -10.85 4.05 -8.82
CA LEU A 149 -10.12 5.26 -8.46
C LEU A 149 -9.58 6.00 -9.68
N VAL A 150 -9.08 5.30 -10.70
CA VAL A 150 -8.66 5.93 -11.97
C VAL A 150 -9.86 6.55 -12.68
N THR A 151 -11.02 5.90 -12.68
CA THR A 151 -12.26 6.47 -13.24
C THR A 151 -12.67 7.74 -12.49
N ILE A 152 -12.59 7.75 -11.16
CA ILE A 152 -12.84 8.95 -10.36
C ILE A 152 -11.81 10.05 -10.67
N ALA A 153 -10.52 9.68 -10.80
CA ALA A 153 -9.46 10.63 -11.12
C ALA A 153 -9.67 11.32 -12.47
N THR A 154 -10.08 10.57 -13.49
CA THR A 154 -10.33 11.09 -14.84
C THR A 154 -11.60 11.94 -14.92
N SER A 155 -12.62 11.64 -14.10
CA SER A 155 -13.90 12.35 -14.10
C SER A 155 -13.94 13.56 -13.17
N PHE A 156 -13.32 13.47 -12.01
CA PHE A 156 -13.43 14.46 -10.92
C PHE A 156 -12.08 15.03 -10.46
N GLY A 157 -11.00 14.58 -11.05
CA GLY A 157 -9.65 15.02 -10.73
C GLY A 157 -8.99 14.25 -9.57
N THR A 158 -7.70 14.48 -9.37
CA THR A 158 -6.87 13.79 -8.36
C THR A 158 -7.27 14.10 -6.92
N LEU A 159 -7.82 15.29 -6.66
CA LEU A 159 -8.35 15.66 -5.34
C LEU A 159 -9.48 14.74 -4.90
N ALA A 160 -10.41 14.39 -5.79
CA ALA A 160 -11.51 13.49 -5.45
C ALA A 160 -10.99 12.09 -5.05
N VAL A 161 -9.97 11.58 -5.74
CA VAL A 161 -9.30 10.33 -5.39
C VAL A 161 -8.65 10.42 -4.02
N SER A 162 -7.95 11.52 -3.73
CA SER A 162 -7.32 11.74 -2.44
C SER A 162 -8.34 11.71 -1.30
N PHE A 163 -9.52 12.30 -1.48
CA PHE A 163 -10.61 12.23 -0.48
C PHE A 163 -11.12 10.80 -0.29
N VAL A 164 -11.35 10.05 -1.36
CA VAL A 164 -11.82 8.66 -1.27
C VAL A 164 -10.80 7.80 -0.54
N LEU A 165 -9.52 7.90 -0.92
CA LEU A 165 -8.44 7.17 -0.25
C LEU A 165 -8.29 7.59 1.21
N LEU A 166 -8.44 8.87 1.53
CA LEU A 166 -8.41 9.37 2.91
C LEU A 166 -9.48 8.68 3.77
N LEU A 167 -10.72 8.54 3.27
CA LEU A 167 -11.78 7.86 3.99
C LEU A 167 -11.42 6.38 4.26
N PHE A 168 -10.87 5.67 3.26
CA PHE A 168 -10.44 4.29 3.45
C PHE A 168 -9.29 4.16 4.45
N LEU A 169 -8.29 5.06 4.41
CA LEU A 169 -7.19 5.07 5.35
C LEU A 169 -7.64 5.41 6.78
N LEU A 170 -8.61 6.32 6.95
CA LEU A 170 -9.18 6.62 8.25
C LEU A 170 -9.93 5.40 8.82
N VAL A 171 -10.69 4.68 8.01
CA VAL A 171 -11.34 3.43 8.44
C VAL A 171 -10.30 2.40 8.84
N ALA A 172 -9.25 2.20 8.04
CA ALA A 172 -8.15 1.29 8.36
C ALA A 172 -7.43 1.69 9.67
N PHE A 173 -7.22 2.99 9.87
CA PHE A 173 -6.59 3.53 11.08
C PHE A 173 -7.45 3.28 12.34
N VAL A 174 -8.76 3.57 12.27
CA VAL A 174 -9.70 3.29 13.36
C VAL A 174 -9.75 1.78 13.67
N MET A 175 -9.76 0.95 12.63
CA MET A 175 -9.72 -0.50 12.80
C MET A 175 -8.43 -0.95 13.50
N LEU A 176 -7.28 -0.37 13.14
CA LEU A 176 -5.99 -0.68 13.76
C LEU A 176 -5.93 -0.27 15.24
N LEU A 177 -6.58 0.86 15.62
CA LEU A 177 -6.69 1.28 17.03
C LEU A 177 -7.41 0.24 17.87
N ASN A 178 -8.43 -0.42 17.32
CA ASN A 178 -9.22 -1.44 18.03
C ASN A 178 -8.55 -2.81 18.13
N ILE A 179 -7.39 -3.01 17.50
CA ILE A 179 -6.59 -4.23 17.68
C ILE A 179 -5.86 -4.15 19.02
N ARG A 180 -6.28 -4.95 20.00
CA ARG A 180 -5.54 -5.11 21.25
C ARG A 180 -4.14 -5.69 20.98
N GLU A 181 -3.15 -5.34 21.81
CA GLU A 181 -1.70 -5.57 21.66
C GLU A 181 -1.21 -7.04 21.53
N SER A 182 -2.08 -7.97 21.24
CA SER A 182 -1.77 -9.42 21.17
C SER A 182 -1.47 -9.91 19.75
N ILE A 183 -0.85 -9.07 18.89
CA ILE A 183 -0.31 -9.50 17.59
C ILE A 183 1.20 -9.29 17.58
#